data_8c70100a1178d9f6a1a202f35ca53fd0
#
_entry.id   8c70100a1178d9f6a1a202f35ca53fd0
#
_cell.length_a   1.000
_cell.length_b   1.000
_cell.length_c   1.000
_cell.angle_alpha   90.00
_cell.angle_beta   90.00
_cell.angle_gamma   90.00
#
_symmetry.space_group_name_H-M   'P 1'
#
loop_
_entity.id
_entity.type
_entity.pdbx_description
1 polymer ?
#
loop_
_entity_poly.entity_id
_entity_poly.type
_entity_poly.pdbx_seq_one_letter_code
_entity_poly.pdbx_strand_id
1 'polypeptide(L)'
;MSDGFTLWFTGLSGAGKTTIAEIVGPELERRGRLVEYLDGDAVRQHLSKGLGFSKEDRDTNIERAGWVASRLTRQGGAVIVSAISPYAETRAKARDMIEEFGPFVEVHIDASVETCAERDVKGLYEKAFRGEIKGFTGVDDPYEEPDSPEVVVETEGKTPEESADVVIARLEELGLIPAQVTA
;
A
#
# COMPACT_ATOMS: atom_id res chain seq x y z
N MET A 1 -3.93 -16.05 -20.19
CA MET A 1 -3.14 -15.20 -19.29
C MET A 1 -4.08 -14.83 -18.16
N SER A 2 -3.65 -14.94 -16.92
CA SER A 2 -4.44 -14.43 -15.78
C SER A 2 -4.52 -12.91 -15.87
N ASP A 3 -5.71 -12.35 -15.59
CA ASP A 3 -5.89 -10.90 -15.61
C ASP A 3 -5.05 -10.28 -14.47
N GLY A 4 -4.38 -9.15 -14.75
CA GLY A 4 -3.60 -8.42 -13.75
C GLY A 4 -4.50 -7.71 -12.74
N PHE A 5 -3.95 -7.41 -11.58
CA PHE A 5 -4.60 -6.62 -10.54
C PHE A 5 -3.56 -5.84 -9.74
N THR A 6 -4.01 -4.82 -9.03
CA THR A 6 -3.15 -4.06 -8.12
C THR A 6 -3.66 -4.15 -6.69
N LEU A 7 -2.77 -4.50 -5.76
CA LEU A 7 -2.95 -4.31 -4.33
C LEU A 7 -2.35 -2.97 -3.93
N TRP A 8 -3.18 -2.07 -3.46
CA TRP A 8 -2.77 -0.74 -3.03
C TRP A 8 -2.79 -0.64 -1.51
N PHE A 9 -1.62 -0.89 -0.88
CA PHE A 9 -1.46 -0.74 0.55
C PHE A 9 -1.34 0.74 0.92
N THR A 10 -2.26 1.23 1.74
CA THR A 10 -2.25 2.58 2.32
C THR A 10 -2.28 2.52 3.83
N GLY A 11 -1.81 3.54 4.51
CA GLY A 11 -1.73 3.63 5.97
C GLY A 11 -0.53 4.43 6.43
N LEU A 12 -0.47 4.74 7.71
CA LEU A 12 0.59 5.55 8.32
C LEU A 12 1.99 4.94 8.14
N SER A 13 3.02 5.76 8.31
CA SER A 13 4.40 5.26 8.44
C SER A 13 4.48 4.34 9.66
N GLY A 14 5.14 3.18 9.53
CA GLY A 14 5.20 2.20 10.64
C GLY A 14 3.95 1.35 10.85
N ALA A 15 2.88 1.52 10.06
CA ALA A 15 1.66 0.70 10.19
C ALA A 15 1.87 -0.78 9.84
N GLY A 16 2.90 -1.12 9.01
CA GLY A 16 3.22 -2.51 8.65
C GLY A 16 3.03 -2.84 7.17
N LYS A 17 2.77 -1.85 6.32
CA LYS A 17 2.52 -2.05 4.88
C LYS A 17 3.55 -2.94 4.18
N THR A 18 4.83 -2.56 4.24
CA THR A 18 5.92 -3.29 3.58
C THR A 18 6.09 -4.69 4.16
N THR A 19 6.03 -4.83 5.48
CA THR A 19 6.15 -6.14 6.15
C THR A 19 5.07 -7.12 5.69
N ILE A 20 3.81 -6.66 5.61
CA ILE A 20 2.69 -7.50 5.15
C ILE A 20 2.85 -7.79 3.65
N ALA A 21 3.24 -6.80 2.85
CA ALA A 21 3.49 -6.98 1.41
C ALA A 21 4.56 -8.03 1.13
N GLU A 22 5.62 -8.07 1.93
CA GLU A 22 6.71 -9.06 1.83
C GLU A 22 6.29 -10.50 2.18
N ILE A 23 5.15 -10.69 2.84
CA ILE A 23 4.53 -12.00 3.08
C ILE A 23 3.52 -12.32 1.97
N VAL A 24 2.70 -11.35 1.59
CA VAL A 24 1.67 -11.54 0.56
C VAL A 24 2.27 -11.84 -0.80
N GLY A 25 3.33 -11.14 -1.20
CA GLY A 25 3.93 -11.29 -2.53
C GLY A 25 4.45 -12.69 -2.82
N PRO A 26 5.30 -13.31 -1.98
CA PRO A 26 5.74 -14.70 -2.17
C PRO A 26 4.58 -15.70 -2.24
N GLU A 27 3.50 -15.47 -1.50
CA GLU A 27 2.31 -16.30 -1.58
C GLU A 27 1.60 -16.17 -2.93
N LEU A 28 1.51 -14.95 -3.50
CA LEU A 28 1.01 -14.73 -4.86
C LEU A 28 1.88 -15.42 -5.91
N GLU A 29 3.21 -15.35 -5.77
CA GLU A 29 4.17 -16.04 -6.66
C GLU A 29 3.99 -17.56 -6.58
N ARG A 30 3.83 -18.12 -5.38
CA ARG A 30 3.57 -19.53 -5.16
C ARG A 30 2.26 -19.99 -5.87
N ARG A 31 1.30 -19.09 -5.99
CA ARG A 31 0.03 -19.32 -6.71
C ARG A 31 0.11 -18.98 -8.21
N GLY A 32 1.32 -18.80 -8.74
CA GLY A 32 1.57 -18.60 -10.16
C GLY A 32 1.33 -17.19 -10.68
N ARG A 33 1.30 -16.18 -9.80
CA ARG A 33 1.19 -14.77 -10.20
C ARG A 33 2.58 -14.19 -10.48
N LEU A 34 2.65 -13.32 -11.49
CA LEU A 34 3.83 -12.47 -11.71
C LEU A 34 3.69 -11.25 -10.81
N VAL A 35 4.55 -11.16 -9.80
CA VAL A 35 4.47 -10.09 -8.79
C VAL A 35 5.47 -8.98 -9.08
N GLU A 36 5.04 -7.73 -8.95
CA GLU A 36 5.90 -6.55 -9.00
C GLU A 36 5.63 -5.64 -7.80
N TYR A 37 6.69 -5.12 -7.20
CA TYR A 37 6.60 -4.27 -6.03
C TYR A 37 6.90 -2.81 -6.39
N LEU A 38 6.00 -1.92 -6.00
CA LEU A 38 6.19 -0.48 -6.03
C LEU A 38 6.21 0.05 -4.59
N ASP A 39 7.31 -0.24 -3.89
CA ASP A 39 7.52 0.29 -2.54
C ASP A 39 7.75 1.80 -2.57
N GLY A 40 7.20 2.52 -1.59
CA GLY A 40 7.23 3.97 -1.57
C GLY A 40 8.64 4.58 -1.55
N ASP A 41 9.60 3.93 -0.90
CA ASP A 41 10.99 4.41 -0.86
C ASP A 41 11.66 4.19 -2.23
N ALA A 42 11.46 3.02 -2.86
CA ALA A 42 11.97 2.72 -4.19
C ALA A 42 11.34 3.64 -5.26
N VAL A 43 10.03 3.89 -5.19
CA VAL A 43 9.34 4.82 -6.08
C VAL A 43 9.93 6.22 -5.94
N ARG A 44 10.16 6.70 -4.71
CA ARG A 44 10.79 8.02 -4.48
C ARG A 44 12.21 8.10 -5.02
N GLN A 45 12.98 7.04 -4.89
CA GLN A 45 14.36 7.00 -5.38
C GLN A 45 14.46 6.99 -6.90
N HIS A 46 13.59 6.25 -7.58
CA HIS A 46 13.73 5.97 -9.02
C HIS A 46 12.75 6.75 -9.89
N LEU A 47 11.49 6.86 -9.50
CA LEU A 47 10.44 7.51 -10.29
C LEU A 47 10.22 8.97 -9.89
N SER A 48 10.44 9.30 -8.62
CA SER A 48 10.08 10.59 -8.05
C SER A 48 11.28 11.32 -7.44
N LYS A 49 12.47 11.03 -7.95
CA LYS A 49 13.70 11.72 -7.52
C LYS A 49 13.56 13.23 -7.72
N GLY A 50 13.78 13.98 -6.64
CA GLY A 50 13.68 15.44 -6.64
C GLY A 50 12.35 15.98 -6.11
N LEU A 51 11.32 15.14 -5.92
CA LEU A 51 10.11 15.53 -5.23
C LEU A 51 10.36 15.63 -3.71
N GLY A 52 9.75 16.66 -3.10
CA GLY A 52 9.73 16.84 -1.65
C GLY A 52 8.55 16.14 -0.97
N PHE A 53 8.06 16.76 0.09
CA PHE A 53 6.95 16.26 0.90
C PHE A 53 5.77 17.25 0.99
N SER A 54 5.72 18.25 0.11
CA SER A 54 4.53 19.08 -0.05
C SER A 54 3.34 18.22 -0.50
N LYS A 55 2.13 18.73 -0.36
CA LYS A 55 0.93 18.02 -0.84
C LYS A 55 1.07 17.71 -2.34
N GLU A 56 1.47 18.69 -3.14
CA GLU A 56 1.63 18.57 -4.59
C GLU A 56 2.68 17.51 -4.96
N ASP A 57 3.80 17.48 -4.24
CA ASP A 57 4.85 16.47 -4.47
C ASP A 57 4.39 15.06 -4.11
N ARG A 58 3.60 14.93 -3.04
CA ARG A 58 3.01 13.66 -2.63
C ARG A 58 1.99 13.18 -3.65
N ASP A 59 1.11 14.08 -4.11
CA ASP A 59 0.12 13.78 -5.15
C ASP A 59 0.82 13.32 -6.43
N THR A 60 1.82 14.06 -6.88
CA THR A 60 2.63 13.71 -8.06
C THR A 60 3.29 12.34 -7.89
N ASN A 61 3.84 12.03 -6.71
CA ASN A 61 4.46 10.74 -6.45
C ASN A 61 3.46 9.57 -6.56
N ILE A 62 2.26 9.74 -6.00
CA ILE A 62 1.20 8.72 -6.03
C ILE A 62 0.62 8.56 -7.43
N GLU A 63 0.41 9.65 -8.17
CA GLU A 63 -0.04 9.60 -9.56
C GLU A 63 0.96 8.86 -10.46
N ARG A 64 2.26 9.08 -10.28
CA ARG A 64 3.32 8.33 -11.00
C ARG A 64 3.29 6.85 -10.67
N ALA A 65 3.18 6.50 -9.38
CA ALA A 65 3.06 5.10 -8.96
C ALA A 65 1.81 4.44 -9.55
N GLY A 66 0.67 5.13 -9.52
CA GLY A 66 -0.59 4.67 -10.12
C GLY A 66 -0.48 4.43 -11.62
N TRP A 67 0.18 5.33 -12.34
CA TRP A 67 0.39 5.17 -13.78
C TRP A 67 1.26 3.94 -14.07
N VAL A 68 2.38 3.74 -13.35
CA VAL A 68 3.23 2.54 -13.54
C VAL A 68 2.47 1.28 -13.19
N ALA A 69 1.77 1.26 -12.04
CA ALA A 69 0.95 0.12 -11.63
C ALA A 69 -0.09 -0.25 -12.70
N SER A 70 -0.75 0.74 -13.31
CA SER A 70 -1.73 0.51 -14.37
C SER A 70 -1.14 -0.20 -15.59
N ARG A 71 0.12 0.14 -15.95
CA ARG A 71 0.80 -0.51 -17.10
C ARG A 71 1.18 -1.96 -16.79
N LEU A 72 1.62 -2.23 -15.57
CA LEU A 72 1.96 -3.58 -15.11
C LEU A 72 0.70 -4.45 -14.97
N THR A 73 -0.38 -3.91 -14.41
CA THR A 73 -1.69 -4.56 -14.34
C THR A 73 -2.18 -4.96 -15.73
N ARG A 74 -2.10 -4.06 -16.71
CA ARG A 74 -2.43 -4.34 -18.11
C ARG A 74 -1.66 -5.53 -18.69
N GLN A 75 -0.44 -5.77 -18.25
CA GLN A 75 0.41 -6.89 -18.71
C GLN A 75 0.14 -8.19 -17.94
N GLY A 76 -0.86 -8.24 -17.07
CA GLY A 76 -1.20 -9.43 -16.29
C GLY A 76 -0.46 -9.56 -14.96
N GLY A 77 0.29 -8.53 -14.54
CA GLY A 77 1.01 -8.51 -13.26
C GLY A 77 0.08 -8.39 -12.05
N ALA A 78 0.47 -9.00 -10.95
CA ALA A 78 -0.05 -8.71 -9.62
C ALA A 78 0.86 -7.64 -8.99
N VAL A 79 0.40 -6.39 -8.99
CA VAL A 79 1.22 -5.25 -8.55
C VAL A 79 0.93 -4.95 -7.09
N ILE A 80 1.98 -4.87 -6.27
CA ILE A 80 1.88 -4.49 -4.86
C ILE A 80 2.45 -3.09 -4.70
N VAL A 81 1.59 -2.12 -4.44
CA VAL A 81 2.00 -0.74 -4.12
C VAL A 81 1.96 -0.56 -2.62
N SER A 82 3.07 -0.14 -2.00
CA SER A 82 3.16 0.15 -0.56
C SER A 82 3.54 1.61 -0.35
N ALA A 83 2.55 2.47 -0.13
CA ALA A 83 2.75 3.89 0.08
C ALA A 83 1.79 4.43 1.15
N ILE A 84 2.16 5.50 1.85
CA ILE A 84 1.24 6.17 2.78
C ILE A 84 -0.01 6.63 2.02
N SER A 85 0.17 7.28 0.86
CA SER A 85 -0.90 7.81 0.00
C SER A 85 -2.02 8.50 0.80
N PRO A 86 -1.69 9.61 1.49
CA PRO A 86 -2.53 10.14 2.58
C PRO A 86 -3.84 10.77 2.11
N TYR A 87 -3.96 11.15 0.85
CA TYR A 87 -5.10 11.91 0.35
C TYR A 87 -6.05 11.05 -0.49
N ALA A 88 -7.33 11.05 -0.14
CA ALA A 88 -8.37 10.24 -0.79
C ALA A 88 -8.50 10.55 -2.28
N GLU A 89 -8.43 11.83 -2.67
CA GLU A 89 -8.50 12.25 -4.07
C GLU A 89 -7.41 11.61 -4.92
N THR A 90 -6.17 11.55 -4.40
CA THR A 90 -5.04 11.01 -5.17
C THR A 90 -5.09 9.49 -5.25
N ARG A 91 -5.59 8.81 -4.20
CA ARG A 91 -5.87 7.37 -4.27
C ARG A 91 -6.97 7.06 -5.29
N ALA A 92 -8.02 7.88 -5.34
CA ALA A 92 -9.08 7.74 -6.34
C ALA A 92 -8.55 7.88 -7.76
N LYS A 93 -7.68 8.87 -8.03
CA LYS A 93 -7.02 9.01 -9.35
C LYS A 93 -6.17 7.79 -9.72
N ALA A 94 -5.43 7.21 -8.75
CA ALA A 94 -4.67 6.00 -8.99
C ALA A 94 -5.60 4.81 -9.28
N ARG A 95 -6.70 4.68 -8.55
CA ARG A 95 -7.75 3.68 -8.81
C ARG A 95 -8.29 3.79 -10.23
N ASP A 96 -8.71 4.98 -10.65
CA ASP A 96 -9.26 5.22 -11.99
C ASP A 96 -8.30 4.76 -13.09
N MET A 97 -7.01 5.10 -12.97
CA MET A 97 -5.98 4.67 -13.94
C MET A 97 -5.78 3.15 -13.99
N ILE A 98 -5.89 2.48 -12.87
CA ILE A 98 -5.64 1.04 -12.77
C ILE A 98 -6.88 0.25 -13.20
N GLU A 99 -8.08 0.68 -12.81
CA GLU A 99 -9.34 0.01 -13.14
C GLU A 99 -9.67 -0.01 -14.64
N GLU A 100 -9.02 0.83 -15.45
CA GLU A 100 -9.05 0.69 -16.91
C GLU A 100 -8.51 -0.67 -17.40
N PHE A 101 -7.68 -1.36 -16.61
CA PHE A 101 -6.96 -2.56 -17.05
C PHE A 101 -7.14 -3.78 -16.16
N GLY A 102 -7.59 -3.61 -14.93
CA GLY A 102 -7.81 -4.70 -13.99
C GLY A 102 -8.21 -4.21 -12.61
N PRO A 103 -8.58 -5.10 -11.70
CA PRO A 103 -9.03 -4.74 -10.36
C PRO A 103 -8.00 -3.94 -9.56
N PHE A 104 -8.49 -2.92 -8.87
CA PHE A 104 -7.78 -2.20 -7.82
C PHE A 104 -8.32 -2.67 -6.46
N VAL A 105 -7.45 -3.17 -5.61
CA VAL A 105 -7.79 -3.62 -4.26
C VAL A 105 -7.11 -2.71 -3.26
N GLU A 106 -7.86 -1.80 -2.66
CA GLU A 106 -7.37 -0.91 -1.62
C GLU A 106 -7.27 -1.68 -0.30
N VAL A 107 -6.04 -1.74 0.24
CA VAL A 107 -5.74 -2.43 1.49
C VAL A 107 -5.36 -1.37 2.51
N HIS A 108 -6.29 -1.04 3.40
CA HIS A 108 -6.04 -0.13 4.50
C HIS A 108 -5.35 -0.88 5.64
N ILE A 109 -4.09 -0.54 5.89
CA ILE A 109 -3.34 -1.03 7.05
C ILE A 109 -3.60 -0.08 8.21
N ASP A 110 -4.53 -0.49 9.05
CA ASP A 110 -5.00 0.29 10.17
C ASP A 110 -4.13 0.07 11.40
N ALA A 111 -3.55 1.17 11.88
CA ALA A 111 -2.81 1.25 13.13
C ALA A 111 -2.86 2.70 13.64
N SER A 112 -3.04 2.88 14.94
CA SER A 112 -3.04 4.21 15.56
C SER A 112 -1.70 4.92 15.41
N VAL A 113 -1.70 6.25 15.50
CA VAL A 113 -0.47 7.06 15.51
C VAL A 113 0.42 6.64 16.67
N GLU A 114 -0.15 6.34 17.82
CA GLU A 114 0.54 5.89 19.02
C GLU A 114 1.29 4.58 18.75
N THR A 115 0.61 3.59 18.19
CA THR A 115 1.21 2.30 17.84
C THR A 115 2.31 2.45 16.78
N CYS A 116 2.08 3.28 15.77
CA CYS A 116 3.10 3.58 14.76
C CYS A 116 4.32 4.29 15.36
N ALA A 117 4.10 5.22 16.30
CA ALA A 117 5.16 5.94 17.00
C ALA A 117 5.94 5.05 17.97
N GLU A 118 5.29 4.09 18.63
CA GLU A 118 5.98 3.09 19.46
C GLU A 118 6.88 2.19 18.62
N ARG A 119 6.44 1.81 17.43
CA ARG A 119 7.25 1.03 16.48
C ARG A 119 8.40 1.84 15.91
N ASP A 120 8.16 3.08 15.57
CA ASP A 120 9.05 4.11 14.96
C ASP A 120 10.33 3.59 14.27
N VAL A 121 10.18 2.60 13.42
CA VAL A 121 11.27 1.84 12.78
C VAL A 121 12.33 2.73 12.11
N LYS A 122 11.92 3.92 11.66
CA LYS A 122 12.78 4.89 10.97
C LYS A 122 13.20 6.06 11.86
N GLY A 123 12.73 6.14 13.11
CA GLY A 123 13.00 7.27 14.03
C GLY A 123 12.37 8.59 13.55
N LEU A 124 11.29 8.53 12.75
CA LEU A 124 10.69 9.70 12.14
C LEU A 124 9.64 10.36 13.03
N TYR A 125 8.89 9.57 13.82
CA TYR A 125 7.88 10.09 14.75
C TYR A 125 8.52 10.93 15.85
N GLU A 126 9.62 10.46 16.42
CA GLU A 126 10.36 11.20 17.44
C GLU A 126 10.79 12.58 16.92
N LYS A 127 11.31 12.64 15.69
CA LYS A 127 11.70 13.90 15.03
C LYS A 127 10.51 14.78 14.70
N ALA A 128 9.38 14.19 14.28
CA ALA A 128 8.17 14.93 13.99
C ALA A 128 7.58 15.57 15.26
N PHE A 129 7.48 14.82 16.36
CA PHE A 129 7.02 15.32 17.64
C PHE A 129 7.91 16.43 18.22
N ARG A 130 9.22 16.37 17.97
CA ARG A 130 10.15 17.46 18.31
C ARG A 130 10.05 18.68 17.38
N GLY A 131 9.25 18.59 16.31
CA GLY A 131 9.12 19.63 15.30
C GLY A 131 10.32 19.77 14.37
N GLU A 132 11.22 18.80 14.35
CA GLU A 132 12.38 18.73 13.44
C GLU A 132 11.96 18.37 12.01
N ILE A 133 10.88 17.61 11.86
CA ILE A 133 10.23 17.28 10.60
C ILE A 133 8.86 17.98 10.58
N LYS A 134 8.55 18.67 9.48
CA LYS A 134 7.28 19.33 9.24
C LYS A 134 6.48 18.59 8.16
N GLY A 135 5.15 18.69 8.22
CA GLY A 135 4.27 18.04 7.27
C GLY A 135 4.34 16.52 7.38
N PHE A 136 4.48 15.97 8.58
CA PHE A 136 4.54 14.54 8.80
C PHE A 136 3.14 13.97 8.95
N THR A 137 2.77 13.04 8.05
CA THR A 137 1.43 12.45 8.01
C THR A 137 1.09 11.75 9.33
N GLY A 138 -0.04 12.12 9.92
CA GLY A 138 -0.51 11.61 11.20
C GLY A 138 -0.06 12.45 12.41
N VAL A 139 0.86 13.41 12.24
CA VAL A 139 1.31 14.30 13.31
C VAL A 139 0.85 15.74 13.05
N ASP A 140 1.37 16.37 12.01
CA ASP A 140 1.04 17.76 11.62
C ASP A 140 0.53 17.88 10.17
N ASP A 141 0.35 16.75 9.49
CA ASP A 141 -0.31 16.63 8.20
C ASP A 141 -1.36 15.51 8.25
N PRO A 142 -2.55 15.66 7.63
CA PRO A 142 -3.61 14.68 7.76
C PRO A 142 -3.32 13.38 7.01
N TYR A 143 -3.88 12.29 7.51
CA TYR A 143 -4.12 11.06 6.78
C TYR A 143 -5.64 10.89 6.61
N GLU A 144 -6.10 10.90 5.39
CA GLU A 144 -7.50 10.69 5.03
C GLU A 144 -7.73 9.18 4.88
N GLU A 145 -8.37 8.57 5.87
CA GLU A 145 -8.68 7.15 5.85
C GLU A 145 -9.57 6.79 4.64
N PRO A 146 -9.38 5.61 4.03
CA PRO A 146 -10.29 5.16 2.98
C PRO A 146 -11.71 4.94 3.51
N ASP A 147 -12.71 5.48 2.79
CA ASP A 147 -14.12 5.33 3.18
C ASP A 147 -14.65 3.90 2.98
N SER A 148 -14.17 3.20 1.95
CA SER A 148 -14.66 1.88 1.56
C SER A 148 -13.56 1.03 0.92
N PRO A 149 -12.48 0.72 1.67
CA PRO A 149 -11.42 -0.13 1.16
C PRO A 149 -11.90 -1.58 0.98
N GLU A 150 -11.37 -2.29 0.01
CA GLU A 150 -11.68 -3.70 -0.21
C GLU A 150 -11.20 -4.59 0.94
N VAL A 151 -10.14 -4.14 1.63
CA VAL A 151 -9.55 -4.84 2.80
C VAL A 151 -9.19 -3.85 3.89
N VAL A 152 -9.58 -4.13 5.12
CA VAL A 152 -9.06 -3.47 6.32
C VAL A 152 -8.24 -4.46 7.12
N VAL A 153 -7.02 -4.11 7.43
CA VAL A 153 -6.10 -4.92 8.25
C VAL A 153 -5.73 -4.14 9.51
N GLU A 154 -6.38 -4.47 10.60
CA GLU A 154 -5.99 -3.98 11.93
C GLU A 154 -4.72 -4.73 12.37
N THR A 155 -3.63 -4.01 12.58
CA THR A 155 -2.33 -4.63 12.91
C THR A 155 -2.01 -4.66 14.40
N GLU A 156 -2.82 -3.99 15.21
CA GLU A 156 -2.62 -3.99 16.66
C GLU A 156 -2.95 -5.36 17.25
N GLY A 157 -1.99 -5.92 17.99
CA GLY A 157 -2.13 -7.22 18.64
C GLY A 157 -2.09 -8.43 17.70
N LYS A 158 -1.80 -8.22 16.41
CA LYS A 158 -1.66 -9.29 15.41
C LYS A 158 -0.23 -9.44 14.92
N THR A 159 0.11 -10.65 14.54
CA THR A 159 1.37 -10.91 13.83
C THR A 159 1.29 -10.43 12.38
N PRO A 160 2.43 -10.19 11.71
CA PRO A 160 2.44 -9.90 10.28
C PRO A 160 1.81 -10.99 9.42
N GLU A 161 1.96 -12.26 9.81
CA GLU A 161 1.40 -13.42 9.14
C GLU A 161 -0.14 -13.43 9.23
N GLU A 162 -0.70 -13.23 10.44
CA GLU A 162 -2.14 -13.11 10.63
C GLU A 162 -2.72 -11.94 9.82
N SER A 163 -1.99 -10.85 9.72
CA SER A 163 -2.37 -9.69 8.91
C SER A 163 -2.33 -9.98 7.41
N ALA A 164 -1.33 -10.72 6.94
CA ALA A 164 -1.22 -11.15 5.55
C ALA A 164 -2.33 -12.13 5.17
N ASP A 165 -2.70 -13.04 6.08
CA ASP A 165 -3.79 -14.00 5.86
C ASP A 165 -5.13 -13.31 5.59
N VAL A 166 -5.41 -12.16 6.23
CA VAL A 166 -6.61 -11.36 5.95
C VAL A 166 -6.62 -10.88 4.50
N VAL A 167 -5.48 -10.41 3.99
CA VAL A 167 -5.36 -9.95 2.59
C VAL A 167 -5.54 -11.12 1.63
N ILE A 168 -4.86 -12.25 1.88
CA ILE A 168 -4.93 -13.44 1.03
C ILE A 168 -6.36 -13.99 0.97
N ALA A 169 -7.04 -14.12 2.11
CA ALA A 169 -8.43 -14.59 2.17
C ALA A 169 -9.34 -13.68 1.33
N ARG A 170 -9.15 -12.38 1.40
CA ARG A 170 -9.96 -11.45 0.60
C ARG A 170 -9.69 -11.57 -0.89
N LEU A 171 -8.45 -11.80 -1.31
CA LEU A 171 -8.12 -12.03 -2.72
C LEU A 171 -8.74 -13.32 -3.27
N GLU A 172 -8.84 -14.36 -2.44
CA GLU A 172 -9.55 -15.60 -2.76
C GLU A 172 -11.06 -15.35 -2.95
N GLU A 173 -11.68 -14.61 -2.02
CA GLU A 173 -13.09 -14.22 -2.10
C GLU A 173 -13.42 -13.40 -3.36
N LEU A 174 -12.50 -12.50 -3.75
CA LEU A 174 -12.61 -11.70 -4.96
C LEU A 174 -12.32 -12.50 -6.24
N GLY A 175 -11.88 -13.75 -6.12
CA GLY A 175 -11.52 -14.59 -7.26
C GLY A 175 -10.24 -14.16 -8.00
N LEU A 176 -9.41 -13.35 -7.38
CA LEU A 176 -8.17 -12.85 -7.98
C LEU A 176 -7.03 -13.87 -7.90
N ILE A 177 -7.13 -14.77 -6.95
CA ILE A 177 -6.22 -15.92 -6.81
C ILE A 177 -7.06 -17.18 -6.51
N PRO A 178 -6.57 -18.38 -6.89
CA PRO A 178 -7.27 -19.62 -6.54
C PRO A 178 -7.24 -19.84 -5.03
N ALA A 179 -8.37 -20.30 -4.47
CA ALA A 179 -8.44 -20.72 -3.07
C ALA A 179 -7.42 -21.83 -2.78
N GLN A 180 -6.88 -21.87 -1.56
CA GLN A 180 -6.07 -23.00 -1.14
C GLN A 180 -6.95 -24.25 -1.06
N VAL A 181 -6.62 -25.25 -1.85
CA VAL A 181 -7.19 -26.58 -1.66
C VAL A 181 -6.50 -27.18 -0.43
N THR A 182 -7.17 -27.15 0.71
CA THR A 182 -6.75 -27.94 1.87
C THR A 182 -6.82 -29.41 1.49
N ALA A 183 -5.64 -30.04 1.39
CA ALA A 183 -5.52 -31.48 1.13
C ALA A 183 -5.93 -32.29 2.37
#